data_5245ac6b19e3735986c10de183fa4f61
#
_entry.id   5245ac6b19e3735986c10de183fa4f61
#
_cell.length_a   1.000
_cell.length_b   1.000
_cell.length_c   1.000
_cell.angle_alpha   90.00
_cell.angle_beta   90.00
_cell.angle_gamma   90.00
#
_symmetry.space_group_name_H-M   'P 1'
#
loop_
_entity.id
_entity.type
_entity.pdbx_description
1 polymer ?
#
loop_
_entity_poly.entity_id
_entity_poly.type
_entity_poly.pdbx_seq_one_letter_code
_entity_poly.pdbx_strand_id
1 'polypeptide(L)'
;MRRVLAGRLPAAADLSGLTYLNGVVHETLRLYPPGVISARRVMRDLRFEGRRIRSGRLLIFSPYVTHRLPEIWPEPMRFAPERWNPDAPGYRRPAPHEFIPFSAGLHRCVGAAMATTEMTVMLARLLARTRLRLPAQRLRAANVAALRPTPGLTVEVIDSVPAQ
;
A
#
# COMPACT_ATOMS: atom_id res chain seq x y z
N MET A 1 -15.88 3.00 9.42
CA MET A 1 -16.05 1.62 9.87
C MET A 1 -17.30 1.43 10.74
N ARG A 2 -17.48 2.13 11.87
CA ARG A 2 -18.67 1.97 12.75
C ARG A 2 -20.00 2.15 12.03
N ARG A 3 -20.13 3.14 11.14
CA ARG A 3 -21.36 3.37 10.35
C ARG A 3 -21.68 2.22 9.40
N VAL A 4 -20.67 1.62 8.77
CA VAL A 4 -20.83 0.54 7.77
C VAL A 4 -21.12 -0.80 8.45
N LEU A 5 -20.43 -1.10 9.56
CA LEU A 5 -20.51 -2.41 10.19
C LEU A 5 -21.57 -2.50 11.29
N ALA A 6 -22.04 -1.36 11.84
CA ALA A 6 -23.07 -1.33 12.90
C ALA A 6 -22.81 -2.32 14.06
N GLY A 7 -21.53 -2.53 14.41
CA GLY A 7 -21.11 -3.43 15.47
C GLY A 7 -20.92 -4.91 15.07
N ARG A 8 -21.34 -5.31 13.86
CA ARG A 8 -21.14 -6.67 13.37
C ARG A 8 -19.74 -6.86 12.75
N LEU A 9 -19.35 -8.10 12.53
CA LEU A 9 -18.14 -8.42 11.77
C LEU A 9 -18.29 -8.07 10.29
N PRO A 10 -17.21 -7.65 9.61
CA PRO A 10 -17.23 -7.36 8.20
C PRO A 10 -17.47 -8.64 7.38
N ALA A 11 -18.41 -8.56 6.46
CA ALA A 11 -18.61 -9.52 5.38
C ALA A 11 -17.93 -9.03 4.09
N ALA A 12 -17.80 -9.90 3.09
CA ALA A 12 -17.18 -9.56 1.82
C ALA A 12 -17.86 -8.35 1.14
N ALA A 13 -19.19 -8.27 1.21
CA ALA A 13 -19.98 -7.17 0.64
C ALA A 13 -19.71 -5.81 1.28
N ASP A 14 -19.17 -5.76 2.50
CA ASP A 14 -18.90 -4.50 3.20
C ASP A 14 -17.58 -3.86 2.78
N LEU A 15 -16.65 -4.65 2.24
CA LEU A 15 -15.26 -4.23 2.02
C LEU A 15 -15.14 -3.02 1.11
N SER A 16 -15.97 -2.94 0.07
CA SER A 16 -16.01 -1.79 -0.84
C SER A 16 -16.50 -0.51 -0.14
N GLY A 17 -17.41 -0.63 0.83
CA GLY A 17 -17.93 0.48 1.62
C GLY A 17 -16.97 1.00 2.71
N LEU A 18 -15.88 0.28 3.00
CA LEU A 18 -14.87 0.69 3.97
C LEU A 18 -13.87 1.69 3.37
N THR A 19 -14.35 2.75 2.74
CA THR A 19 -13.55 3.70 1.93
C THR A 19 -12.31 4.19 2.65
N TYR A 20 -12.44 4.64 3.91
CA TYR A 20 -11.29 5.13 4.68
C TYR A 20 -10.26 4.03 4.97
N LEU A 21 -10.70 2.82 5.32
CA LEU A 21 -9.80 1.70 5.57
C LEU A 21 -9.08 1.27 4.28
N ASN A 22 -9.79 1.23 3.17
CA ASN A 22 -9.19 1.00 1.86
C ASN A 22 -8.13 2.08 1.55
N GLY A 23 -8.44 3.33 1.87
CA GLY A 23 -7.48 4.43 1.78
C GLY A 23 -6.23 4.22 2.64
N VAL A 24 -6.40 3.76 3.87
CA VAL A 24 -5.28 3.41 4.77
C VAL A 24 -4.40 2.32 4.17
N VAL A 25 -4.99 1.26 3.62
CA VAL A 25 -4.24 0.17 2.97
C VAL A 25 -3.47 0.68 1.76
N HIS A 26 -4.12 1.45 0.88
CA HIS A 26 -3.46 1.99 -0.31
C HIS A 26 -2.35 2.99 0.04
N GLU A 27 -2.58 3.86 1.02
CA GLU A 27 -1.57 4.84 1.45
C GLU A 27 -0.37 4.18 2.13
N THR A 28 -0.62 3.10 2.88
CA THR A 28 0.45 2.26 3.42
C THR A 28 1.28 1.63 2.31
N LEU A 29 0.64 1.05 1.30
CA LEU A 29 1.31 0.48 0.14
C LEU A 29 2.06 1.53 -0.70
N ARG A 30 1.57 2.77 -0.73
CA ARG A 30 2.26 3.87 -1.39
C ARG A 30 3.55 4.22 -0.65
N LEU A 31 3.45 4.49 0.66
CA LEU A 31 4.61 4.89 1.45
C LEU A 31 5.56 3.73 1.75
N TYR A 32 5.03 2.53 1.91
CA TYR A 32 5.81 1.36 2.32
C TYR A 32 5.55 0.18 1.36
N PRO A 33 5.88 0.33 0.06
CA PRO A 33 5.68 -0.75 -0.91
C PRO A 33 6.54 -1.97 -0.51
N PRO A 34 6.01 -3.18 -0.62
CA PRO A 34 6.76 -4.40 -0.30
C PRO A 34 8.06 -4.52 -1.12
N GLY A 35 7.98 -4.24 -2.41
CA GLY A 35 9.12 -4.20 -3.31
C GLY A 35 9.66 -2.79 -3.46
N VAL A 36 10.78 -2.50 -2.81
CA VAL A 36 11.43 -1.16 -2.86
C VAL A 36 12.07 -0.89 -4.22
N ILE A 37 12.72 -1.91 -4.78
CA ILE A 37 13.44 -1.85 -6.06
C ILE A 37 13.06 -3.07 -6.88
N SER A 38 12.94 -2.88 -8.19
CA SER A 38 12.75 -3.95 -9.15
C SER A 38 13.65 -3.74 -10.36
N ALA A 39 14.06 -4.83 -11.00
CA ALA A 39 14.95 -4.79 -12.14
C ALA A 39 14.40 -5.61 -13.30
N ARG A 40 14.78 -5.23 -14.52
CA ARG A 40 14.54 -5.97 -15.76
C ARG A 40 15.82 -6.05 -16.55
N ARG A 41 16.11 -7.24 -17.07
CA ARG A 41 17.21 -7.43 -18.03
C ARG A 41 16.72 -7.05 -19.43
N VAL A 42 17.48 -6.22 -20.10
CA VAL A 42 17.24 -5.86 -21.50
C VAL A 42 17.64 -7.03 -22.37
N MET A 43 16.67 -7.67 -23.04
CA MET A 43 16.91 -8.87 -23.85
C MET A 43 17.37 -8.55 -25.28
N ARG A 44 17.09 -7.35 -25.78
CA ARG A 44 17.52 -6.85 -27.09
C ARG A 44 17.75 -5.35 -27.02
N ASP A 45 18.60 -4.82 -27.87
CA ASP A 45 18.83 -3.38 -27.94
C ASP A 45 17.50 -2.64 -28.08
N LEU A 46 17.33 -1.59 -27.31
CA LEU A 46 16.16 -0.72 -27.33
C LEU A 46 16.56 0.75 -27.26
N ARG A 47 15.65 1.63 -27.67
CA ARG A 47 15.75 3.06 -27.45
C ARG A 47 14.72 3.49 -26.39
N PHE A 48 15.18 4.28 -25.44
CA PHE A 48 14.32 4.89 -24.41
C PHE A 48 14.71 6.35 -24.26
N GLU A 49 13.78 7.25 -24.46
CA GLU A 49 14.00 8.70 -24.44
C GLU A 49 15.22 9.14 -25.27
N GLY A 50 15.30 8.64 -26.50
CA GLY A 50 16.42 8.95 -27.42
C GLY A 50 17.73 8.23 -27.11
N ARG A 51 17.89 7.58 -25.98
CA ARG A 51 19.10 6.87 -25.57
C ARG A 51 19.04 5.40 -25.99
N ARG A 52 20.13 4.89 -26.55
CA ARG A 52 20.29 3.47 -26.85
C ARG A 52 20.67 2.70 -25.58
N ILE A 53 19.88 1.70 -25.24
CA ILE A 53 20.16 0.76 -24.15
C ILE A 53 20.46 -0.59 -24.77
N ARG A 54 21.68 -1.09 -24.53
CA ARG A 54 22.16 -2.35 -25.11
C ARG A 54 21.55 -3.54 -24.39
N SER A 55 21.38 -4.63 -25.12
CA SER A 55 21.08 -5.96 -24.55
C SER A 55 22.04 -6.32 -23.40
N GLY A 56 21.55 -7.08 -22.44
CA GLY A 56 22.28 -7.48 -21.24
C GLY A 56 22.27 -6.46 -20.10
N ARG A 57 21.94 -5.19 -20.35
CA ARG A 57 21.83 -4.17 -19.30
C ARG A 57 20.66 -4.43 -18.37
N LEU A 58 20.77 -3.94 -17.12
CA LEU A 58 19.68 -3.91 -16.15
C LEU A 58 19.01 -2.54 -16.18
N LEU A 59 17.69 -2.54 -16.33
CA LEU A 59 16.83 -1.39 -16.04
C LEU A 59 16.31 -1.55 -14.64
N ILE A 60 16.57 -0.56 -13.81
CA ILE A 60 16.13 -0.54 -12.41
C ILE A 60 15.05 0.51 -12.27
N PHE A 61 13.97 0.17 -11.59
CA PHE A 61 12.92 1.11 -11.19
C PHE A 61 12.55 0.86 -9.74
N SER A 62 12.03 1.90 -9.09
CA SER A 62 11.74 1.87 -7.66
C SER A 62 10.31 2.35 -7.40
N PRO A 63 9.38 1.47 -7.01
CA PRO A 63 8.08 1.89 -6.50
C PRO A 63 8.21 2.87 -5.33
N TYR A 64 9.17 2.64 -4.44
CA TYR A 64 9.44 3.51 -3.30
C TYR A 64 9.76 4.96 -3.72
N VAL A 65 10.54 5.16 -4.77
CA VAL A 65 10.85 6.49 -5.32
C VAL A 65 9.65 7.05 -6.07
N THR A 66 9.08 6.28 -7.00
CA THR A 66 7.92 6.70 -7.82
C THR A 66 6.76 7.19 -6.95
N HIS A 67 6.49 6.50 -5.86
CA HIS A 67 5.42 6.86 -4.93
C HIS A 67 5.72 8.08 -4.05
N ARG A 68 6.90 8.70 -4.21
CA ARG A 68 7.36 9.88 -3.47
C ARG A 68 7.73 11.06 -4.37
N LEU A 69 7.51 10.94 -5.66
CA LEU A 69 7.74 12.04 -6.60
C LEU A 69 6.70 13.14 -6.36
N PRO A 70 7.09 14.37 -6.03
CA PRO A 70 6.15 15.45 -5.72
C PRO A 70 5.32 15.87 -6.93
N GLU A 71 5.83 15.65 -8.14
CA GLU A 71 5.13 15.91 -9.40
C GLU A 71 3.90 15.00 -9.59
N ILE A 72 3.91 13.82 -8.94
CA ILE A 72 2.82 12.84 -8.99
C ILE A 72 1.97 12.90 -7.71
N TRP A 73 2.63 13.05 -6.56
CA TRP A 73 2.04 12.92 -5.23
C TRP A 73 2.24 14.22 -4.44
N PRO A 74 1.26 15.12 -4.40
CA PRO A 74 1.33 16.30 -3.53
C PRO A 74 1.59 15.89 -2.07
N GLU A 75 2.46 16.61 -1.36
CA GLU A 75 2.88 16.27 0.01
C GLU A 75 3.28 14.77 0.15
N PRO A 76 4.29 14.30 -0.62
CA PRO A 76 4.51 12.86 -0.84
C PRO A 76 4.88 12.10 0.42
N MET A 77 5.39 12.77 1.44
CA MET A 77 5.77 12.14 2.73
C MET A 77 4.63 12.12 3.75
N ARG A 78 3.55 12.84 3.50
CA ARG A 78 2.37 12.84 4.37
C ARG A 78 1.59 11.55 4.17
N PHE A 79 1.21 10.90 5.29
CA PHE A 79 0.27 9.78 5.28
C PHE A 79 -1.15 10.34 5.18
N ALA A 80 -1.79 10.24 4.03
CA ALA A 80 -3.06 10.86 3.69
C ALA A 80 -4.05 9.87 3.07
N PRO A 81 -4.73 9.03 3.87
CA PRO A 81 -5.73 8.07 3.38
C PRO A 81 -6.85 8.70 2.58
N GLU A 82 -7.17 9.95 2.86
CA GLU A 82 -8.18 10.74 2.13
C GLU A 82 -7.87 10.92 0.65
N ARG A 83 -6.61 10.82 0.27
CA ARG A 83 -6.12 10.84 -1.12
C ARG A 83 -6.77 9.76 -2.02
N TRP A 84 -7.26 8.69 -1.40
CA TRP A 84 -7.86 7.54 -2.07
C TRP A 84 -9.39 7.55 -2.05
N ASN A 85 -10.00 8.61 -1.50
CA ASN A 85 -11.45 8.74 -1.44
C ASN A 85 -11.98 9.32 -2.76
N PRO A 86 -12.74 8.54 -3.58
CA PRO A 86 -13.30 9.02 -4.83
C PRO A 86 -14.30 10.16 -4.67
N ASP A 87 -14.89 10.31 -3.47
CA ASP A 87 -15.87 11.36 -3.17
C ASP A 87 -15.21 12.65 -2.66
N ALA A 88 -13.88 12.65 -2.47
CA ALA A 88 -13.18 13.84 -2.00
C ALA A 88 -13.05 14.91 -3.10
N PRO A 89 -13.22 16.20 -2.79
CA PRO A 89 -12.93 17.26 -3.72
C PRO A 89 -11.51 17.17 -4.27
N GLY A 90 -11.37 17.28 -5.60
CA GLY A 90 -10.06 17.18 -6.25
C GLY A 90 -9.47 15.78 -6.34
N TYR A 91 -10.25 14.74 -6.02
CA TYR A 91 -9.79 13.36 -6.22
C TYR A 91 -9.31 13.12 -7.65
N ARG A 92 -8.14 12.53 -7.78
CA ARG A 92 -7.59 12.03 -9.03
C ARG A 92 -7.16 10.57 -8.85
N ARG A 93 -7.74 9.71 -9.63
CA ARG A 93 -7.28 8.31 -9.65
C ARG A 93 -5.85 8.25 -10.21
N PRO A 94 -4.89 7.65 -9.49
CA PRO A 94 -3.54 7.48 -10.01
C PRO A 94 -3.53 6.69 -11.31
N ALA A 95 -2.67 7.08 -12.24
CA ALA A 95 -2.43 6.31 -13.45
C ALA A 95 -1.74 4.97 -13.14
N PRO A 96 -1.84 3.95 -14.01
CA PRO A 96 -1.29 2.61 -13.74
C PRO A 96 0.21 2.58 -13.46
N HIS A 97 0.97 3.58 -13.92
CA HIS A 97 2.41 3.69 -13.69
C HIS A 97 2.77 4.56 -12.48
N GLU A 98 1.82 5.26 -11.90
CA GLU A 98 2.03 6.13 -10.74
C GLU A 98 1.93 5.38 -9.41
N PHE A 99 1.10 4.34 -9.36
CA PHE A 99 0.90 3.50 -8.17
C PHE A 99 1.17 2.03 -8.50
N ILE A 100 2.37 1.57 -8.20
CA ILE A 100 2.90 0.26 -8.60
C ILE A 100 3.45 -0.59 -7.45
N PRO A 101 2.75 -0.69 -6.29
CA PRO A 101 3.26 -1.45 -5.13
C PRO A 101 3.43 -2.94 -5.42
N PHE A 102 2.70 -3.44 -6.41
CA PHE A 102 2.71 -4.82 -6.88
C PHE A 102 3.28 -4.96 -8.31
N SER A 103 4.16 -4.04 -8.72
CA SER A 103 4.65 -3.95 -10.10
C SER A 103 3.53 -3.64 -11.11
N ALA A 104 3.85 -3.68 -12.41
CA ALA A 104 2.91 -3.34 -13.48
C ALA A 104 3.15 -4.19 -14.73
N GLY A 105 2.19 -4.12 -15.68
CA GLY A 105 2.25 -4.83 -16.96
C GLY A 105 2.25 -6.36 -16.80
N LEU A 106 2.96 -7.05 -17.67
CA LEU A 106 3.04 -8.52 -17.68
C LEU A 106 3.70 -9.12 -16.43
N HIS A 107 4.39 -8.30 -15.65
CA HIS A 107 5.07 -8.70 -14.41
C HIS A 107 4.33 -8.23 -13.15
N ARG A 108 3.08 -7.84 -13.29
CA ARG A 108 2.26 -7.49 -12.11
C ARG A 108 2.09 -8.72 -11.23
N CYS A 109 2.20 -8.52 -9.92
CA CYS A 109 1.98 -9.59 -8.95
C CYS A 109 0.57 -10.20 -9.13
N VAL A 110 0.50 -11.50 -9.33
CA VAL A 110 -0.77 -12.24 -9.47
C VAL A 110 -1.60 -12.18 -8.18
N GLY A 111 -0.93 -12.14 -7.02
CA GLY A 111 -1.56 -12.07 -5.70
C GLY A 111 -2.00 -10.66 -5.26
N ALA A 112 -1.87 -9.63 -6.10
CA ALA A 112 -2.14 -8.24 -5.71
C ALA A 112 -3.56 -8.03 -5.16
N ALA A 113 -4.57 -8.59 -5.83
CA ALA A 113 -5.97 -8.48 -5.40
C ALA A 113 -6.20 -9.23 -4.09
N MET A 114 -5.69 -10.46 -3.97
CA MET A 114 -5.76 -11.27 -2.75
C MET A 114 -5.12 -10.53 -1.57
N ALA A 115 -3.89 -10.07 -1.71
CA ALA A 115 -3.17 -9.38 -0.66
C ALA A 115 -3.90 -8.10 -0.18
N THR A 116 -4.44 -7.31 -1.10
CA THR A 116 -5.19 -6.09 -0.75
C THR A 116 -6.47 -6.44 0.00
N THR A 117 -7.21 -7.44 -0.47
CA THR A 117 -8.42 -7.93 0.19
C THR A 117 -8.12 -8.48 1.59
N GLU A 118 -7.09 -9.30 1.71
CA GLU A 118 -6.65 -9.89 2.97
C GLU A 118 -6.28 -8.83 4.00
N MET A 119 -5.46 -7.84 3.63
CA MET A 119 -5.11 -6.71 4.49
C MET A 119 -6.37 -5.97 4.97
N THR A 120 -7.31 -5.69 4.08
CA THR A 120 -8.54 -4.98 4.42
C THR A 120 -9.41 -5.81 5.38
N VAL A 121 -9.60 -7.11 5.11
CA VAL A 121 -10.39 -8.01 5.98
C VAL A 121 -9.76 -8.14 7.36
N MET A 122 -8.45 -8.41 7.42
CA MET A 122 -7.73 -8.57 8.67
C MET A 122 -7.82 -7.33 9.54
N LEU A 123 -7.55 -6.16 8.98
CA LEU A 123 -7.65 -4.89 9.69
C LEU A 123 -9.09 -4.58 10.12
N ALA A 124 -10.05 -4.80 9.23
CA ALA A 124 -11.46 -4.56 9.55
C ALA A 124 -11.93 -5.45 10.72
N ARG A 125 -11.58 -6.74 10.69
CA ARG A 125 -11.92 -7.67 11.77
C ARG A 125 -11.22 -7.34 13.07
N LEU A 126 -9.93 -7.04 13.02
CA LEU A 126 -9.16 -6.64 14.19
C LEU A 126 -9.76 -5.39 14.86
N LEU A 127 -9.97 -4.33 14.09
CA LEU A 127 -10.48 -3.06 14.59
C LEU A 127 -11.99 -3.08 14.93
N ALA A 128 -12.74 -4.06 14.45
CA ALA A 128 -14.11 -4.27 14.89
C ALA A 128 -14.18 -4.87 16.30
N ARG A 129 -13.18 -5.66 16.68
CA ARG A 129 -13.17 -6.42 17.95
C ARG A 129 -12.26 -5.85 19.01
N THR A 130 -11.30 -5.01 18.64
CA THR A 130 -10.29 -4.53 19.58
C THR A 130 -10.15 -3.03 19.55
N ARG A 131 -9.82 -2.46 20.69
CA ARG A 131 -9.25 -1.13 20.81
C ARG A 131 -7.75 -1.27 21.03
N LEU A 132 -6.99 -0.64 20.16
CA LEU A 132 -5.55 -0.74 20.16
C LEU A 132 -4.94 0.59 20.60
N ARG A 133 -3.88 0.51 21.40
CA ARG A 133 -3.00 1.64 21.72
C ARG A 133 -1.61 1.34 21.17
N LEU A 134 -1.03 2.33 20.56
CA LEU A 134 0.34 2.28 20.10
C LEU A 134 1.21 3.00 21.14
N PRO A 135 2.01 2.28 21.95
CA PRO A 135 2.92 2.90 22.89
C PRO A 135 4.02 3.66 22.14
N ALA A 136 4.61 4.66 22.79
CA ALA A 136 5.74 5.39 22.24
C ALA A 136 6.88 4.41 21.97
N GLN A 137 7.31 4.32 20.72
CA GLN A 137 8.35 3.41 20.28
C GLN A 137 9.12 3.98 19.10
N ARG A 138 10.38 3.62 18.98
CA ARG A 138 11.21 4.00 17.83
C ARG A 138 11.20 2.88 16.80
N LEU A 139 10.63 3.16 15.64
CA LEU A 139 10.59 2.23 14.52
C LEU A 139 11.48 2.77 13.40
N ARG A 140 12.14 1.84 12.71
CA ARG A 140 12.87 2.12 11.47
C ARG A 140 12.31 1.23 10.37
N ALA A 141 12.23 1.74 9.17
CA ALA A 141 11.95 0.91 8.01
C ALA A 141 13.23 0.17 7.62
N ALA A 142 13.17 -1.14 7.60
CA ALA A 142 14.27 -1.98 7.13
C ALA A 142 13.82 -2.78 5.90
N ASN A 143 14.74 -2.95 4.96
CA ASN A 143 14.53 -3.72 3.74
C ASN A 143 15.55 -4.86 3.66
N VAL A 144 15.10 -6.09 3.87
CA VAL A 144 15.92 -7.30 3.65
C VAL A 144 15.38 -8.04 2.42
N ALA A 145 14.08 -8.34 2.39
CA ALA A 145 13.37 -8.91 1.24
C ALA A 145 12.10 -8.10 0.93
N ALA A 146 11.51 -7.50 1.97
CA ALA A 146 10.39 -6.58 1.88
C ALA A 146 10.55 -5.50 2.95
N LEU A 147 9.98 -4.33 2.70
CA LEU A 147 10.01 -3.22 3.66
C LEU A 147 9.17 -3.60 4.89
N ARG A 148 9.77 -3.53 6.07
CA ARG A 148 9.14 -3.89 7.36
C ARG A 148 9.59 -2.98 8.50
N PRO A 149 8.78 -2.80 9.56
CA PRO A 149 9.21 -2.12 10.76
C PRO A 149 10.27 -2.95 11.51
N THR A 150 11.29 -2.29 12.05
CA THR A 150 12.36 -2.91 12.84
C THR A 150 12.54 -2.09 14.13
N PRO A 151 12.64 -2.75 15.30
CA PRO A 151 12.71 -4.20 15.56
C PRO A 151 11.40 -4.96 15.39
N GLY A 152 10.29 -4.31 15.35
CA GLY A 152 8.94 -4.83 15.25
C GLY A 152 7.95 -3.81 15.79
N LEU A 153 6.66 -4.03 15.60
CA LEU A 153 5.61 -3.14 16.09
C LEU A 153 4.99 -3.73 17.35
N THR A 154 5.13 -3.02 18.48
CA THR A 154 4.41 -3.34 19.71
C THR A 154 3.07 -2.62 19.71
N VAL A 155 2.02 -3.37 19.96
CA VAL A 155 0.65 -2.83 20.06
C VAL A 155 0.02 -3.38 21.34
N GLU A 156 -0.63 -2.52 22.11
CA GLU A 156 -1.37 -2.91 23.29
C GLU A 156 -2.86 -3.04 22.97
N VAL A 157 -3.47 -4.14 23.37
CA VAL A 157 -4.92 -4.30 23.34
C VAL A 157 -5.50 -3.68 24.62
N ILE A 158 -6.23 -2.58 24.47
CA ILE A 158 -6.83 -1.87 25.61
C ILE A 158 -8.16 -2.52 26.00
N ASP A 159 -8.90 -2.98 24.98
CA ASP A 159 -10.24 -3.53 25.16
C ASP A 159 -10.52 -4.52 24.04
N SER A 160 -11.25 -5.59 24.33
CA SER A 160 -11.67 -6.58 23.35
C SER A 160 -13.14 -6.94 23.56
N VAL A 161 -13.91 -6.91 22.48
CA VAL A 161 -15.29 -7.38 22.47
C VAL A 161 -15.27 -8.89 22.24
N PRO A 162 -15.93 -9.71 23.10
CA PRO A 162 -16.02 -11.15 22.89
C PRO A 162 -16.62 -11.51 21.52
N ALA A 163 -16.20 -12.62 20.96
CA ALA A 163 -16.82 -13.16 19.76
C ALA A 163 -18.25 -13.62 20.11
N GLN A 164 -19.24 -13.02 19.47
CA GLN A 164 -20.60 -13.55 19.42
C GLN A 164 -20.69 -14.56 18.29
#